data_7c99071d8aa29ecc4c337eefd0e9719f
#
_entry.id   7c99071d8aa29ecc4c337eefd0e9719f
#
_cell.length_a   1.000
_cell.length_b   1.000
_cell.length_c   1.000
_cell.angle_alpha   90.00
_cell.angle_beta   90.00
_cell.angle_gamma   90.00
#
_symmetry.space_group_name_H-M   'P 1'
#
loop_
_entity.id
_entity.type
_entity.pdbx_description
1 polymer ?
#
loop_
_entity_poly.entity_id
_entity_poly.type
_entity_poly.pdbx_seq_one_letter_code
_entity_poly.pdbx_strand_id
1 'polypeptide(L)'
;EAMDTFSVHGRGSAIVMNVKTGEILAMASLEQFDPNDPMTIYDDKMQTILDKTDALTADDIDWLEGRLGEKNVADIIADGVISQETTEDENGNTISSEYTQLQGMLREAQWKNKNITELYMPGSVFKLITASAGLDSGIMNMNQTFYCNGELAVNQGSELWEHTYHCANGEVHNLQNMAQALDNSCNLWFIQAAQTLQPTVFYDYIQAFGFTQPTGIDLPSETRWTSVYNAQQMAEVDTNLYTAAFGQNEAITPMQMATAIAAIANG
;
A
#
# COMPACT_ATOMS: atom_id res chain seq x y z
N GLU A 1 13.34 -15.68 3.42
CA GLU A 1 12.93 -17.06 3.77
C GLU A 1 11.42 -17.18 3.93
N ALA A 2 10.74 -16.45 4.85
CA ALA A 2 9.27 -16.56 4.99
C ALA A 2 8.54 -16.10 3.73
N MET A 3 8.90 -14.98 3.15
CA MET A 3 8.31 -14.46 1.93
C MET A 3 8.53 -15.40 0.73
N ASP A 4 9.73 -16.00 0.62
CA ASP A 4 10.04 -16.98 -0.42
C ASP A 4 9.24 -18.28 -0.21
N THR A 5 9.13 -18.72 1.04
CA THR A 5 8.40 -19.95 1.40
C THR A 5 6.91 -19.87 1.04
N PHE A 6 6.30 -18.70 1.21
CA PHE A 6 4.86 -18.49 0.96
C PHE A 6 4.56 -17.93 -0.44
N SER A 7 5.55 -17.93 -1.33
CA SER A 7 5.39 -17.54 -2.75
C SER A 7 4.62 -16.23 -2.91
N VAL A 8 5.01 -15.20 -2.14
CA VAL A 8 4.40 -13.87 -2.25
C VAL A 8 4.77 -13.32 -3.62
N HIS A 9 3.82 -13.33 -4.54
CA HIS A 9 4.02 -12.99 -5.95
C HIS A 9 4.57 -11.57 -6.12
N GLY A 10 5.91 -11.44 -6.14
CA GLY A 10 6.64 -10.26 -6.58
C GLY A 10 6.59 -9.02 -5.69
N ARG A 11 5.76 -9.00 -4.63
CA ARG A 11 5.69 -7.86 -3.72
C ARG A 11 5.53 -8.31 -2.29
N GLY A 12 6.58 -8.22 -1.54
CA GLY A 12 6.55 -8.46 -0.11
C GLY A 12 7.50 -7.50 0.58
N SER A 13 7.09 -7.00 1.73
CA SER A 13 7.96 -6.18 2.56
C SER A 13 7.80 -6.55 4.02
N ALA A 14 8.86 -6.32 4.78
CA ALA A 14 8.86 -6.51 6.22
C ALA A 14 9.69 -5.41 6.89
N ILE A 15 9.14 -4.85 7.96
CA ILE A 15 9.79 -3.83 8.79
C ILE A 15 9.73 -4.31 10.23
N VAL A 16 10.87 -4.27 10.91
CA VAL A 16 10.96 -4.48 12.37
C VAL A 16 11.39 -3.18 13.00
N MET A 17 10.52 -2.60 13.80
CA MET A 17 10.72 -1.30 14.45
C MET A 17 10.67 -1.45 15.97
N ASN A 18 11.56 -0.76 16.66
CA ASN A 18 11.45 -0.57 18.09
C ASN A 18 10.41 0.53 18.37
N VAL A 19 9.24 0.15 18.86
CA VAL A 19 8.11 1.07 19.06
C VAL A 19 8.40 2.20 20.06
N LYS A 20 9.36 2.04 20.96
CA LYS A 20 9.72 3.06 21.97
C LYS A 20 10.67 4.12 21.43
N THR A 21 11.51 3.77 20.47
CA THR A 21 12.57 4.66 19.97
C THR A 21 12.36 5.07 18.52
N GLY A 22 11.51 4.37 17.78
CA GLY A 22 11.35 4.53 16.34
C GLY A 22 12.50 3.91 15.52
N GLU A 23 13.47 3.27 16.17
CA GLU A 23 14.62 2.66 15.52
C GLU A 23 14.18 1.49 14.62
N ILE A 24 14.63 1.51 13.38
CA ILE A 24 14.41 0.42 12.43
C ILE A 24 15.47 -0.65 12.63
N LEU A 25 15.08 -1.77 13.19
CA LEU A 25 15.97 -2.90 13.50
C LEU A 25 16.23 -3.78 12.28
N ALA A 26 15.25 -3.89 11.39
CA ALA A 26 15.37 -4.60 10.12
C ALA A 26 14.33 -4.09 9.12
N MET A 27 14.71 -4.09 7.86
CA MET A 27 13.85 -3.76 6.75
C MET A 27 14.20 -4.65 5.57
N ALA A 28 13.22 -5.31 4.99
CA ALA A 28 13.38 -6.16 3.82
C ALA A 28 12.25 -5.93 2.83
N SER A 29 12.55 -6.00 1.56
CA SER A 29 11.55 -6.05 0.48
C SER A 29 11.93 -7.15 -0.51
N LEU A 30 10.95 -7.84 -1.06
CA LEU A 30 11.11 -8.61 -2.28
C LEU A 30 11.04 -7.59 -3.46
N GLU A 31 11.74 -7.71 -4.43
CA GLU A 31 12.83 -8.51 -4.89
C GLU A 31 14.14 -7.87 -4.39
N GLN A 32 15.14 -8.68 -4.21
CA GLN A 32 16.46 -8.20 -3.80
C GLN A 32 17.38 -8.11 -5.01
N PHE A 33 18.38 -7.27 -4.93
CA PHE A 33 19.49 -7.23 -5.90
C PHE A 33 20.83 -7.28 -5.16
N ASP A 34 21.87 -7.71 -5.84
CA ASP A 34 23.23 -7.64 -5.30
C ASP A 34 23.81 -6.24 -5.58
N PRO A 35 24.12 -5.43 -4.56
CA PRO A 35 24.76 -4.13 -4.78
C PRO A 35 26.14 -4.20 -5.47
N ASN A 36 26.79 -5.36 -5.44
CA ASN A 36 28.06 -5.56 -6.15
C ASN A 36 27.86 -5.93 -7.63
N ASP A 37 26.64 -6.33 -8.00
CA ASP A 37 26.23 -6.61 -9.38
C ASP A 37 24.82 -6.03 -9.64
N PRO A 38 24.67 -4.72 -9.61
CA PRO A 38 23.35 -4.08 -9.67
C PRO A 38 22.67 -4.20 -11.03
N MET A 39 23.42 -4.55 -12.09
CA MET A 39 22.89 -4.62 -13.45
C MET A 39 22.19 -5.93 -13.75
N THR A 40 22.46 -6.99 -13.00
CA THR A 40 21.80 -8.27 -13.15
C THR A 40 20.38 -8.20 -12.57
N ILE A 41 19.41 -8.75 -13.31
CA ILE A 41 18.04 -8.91 -12.85
C ILE A 41 17.93 -10.26 -12.17
N TYR A 42 17.63 -10.25 -10.87
CA TYR A 42 17.60 -11.44 -10.02
C TYR A 42 16.21 -12.07 -9.89
N ASP A 43 15.16 -11.34 -10.31
CA ASP A 43 13.80 -11.86 -10.29
C ASP A 43 13.54 -12.82 -11.44
N ASP A 44 13.18 -14.07 -11.14
CA ASP A 44 12.96 -15.12 -12.12
C ASP A 44 11.86 -14.79 -13.13
N LYS A 45 10.80 -14.10 -12.69
CA LYS A 45 9.69 -13.71 -13.57
C LYS A 45 10.11 -12.60 -14.52
N MET A 46 10.85 -11.61 -14.04
CA MET A 46 11.42 -10.55 -14.88
C MET A 46 12.37 -11.14 -15.91
N GLN A 47 13.27 -12.04 -15.48
CA GLN A 47 14.20 -12.70 -16.38
C GLN A 47 13.47 -13.54 -17.42
N THR A 48 12.46 -14.31 -17.00
CA THR A 48 11.63 -15.10 -17.91
C THR A 48 10.95 -14.24 -18.98
N ILE A 49 10.48 -13.05 -18.63
CA ILE A 49 9.87 -12.11 -19.58
C ILE A 49 10.92 -11.56 -20.55
N LEU A 50 12.10 -11.20 -20.06
CA LEU A 50 13.18 -10.69 -20.91
C LEU A 50 13.74 -11.73 -21.88
N ASP A 51 13.72 -13.01 -21.47
CA ASP A 51 14.22 -14.13 -22.28
C ASP A 51 13.21 -14.59 -23.35
N LYS A 52 11.97 -14.07 -23.34
CA LYS A 52 10.99 -14.42 -24.38
C LYS A 52 11.43 -13.93 -25.74
N THR A 53 11.47 -14.84 -26.68
CA THR A 53 11.74 -14.55 -28.11
C THR A 53 10.49 -14.23 -28.90
N ASP A 54 9.32 -14.63 -28.38
CA ASP A 54 8.01 -14.38 -28.94
C ASP A 54 7.37 -13.13 -28.32
N ALA A 55 6.29 -12.66 -28.91
CA ALA A 55 5.54 -11.54 -28.36
C ALA A 55 5.06 -11.85 -26.91
N LEU A 56 5.12 -10.83 -26.05
CA LEU A 56 4.60 -10.93 -24.70
C LEU A 56 3.08 -11.19 -24.72
N THR A 57 2.62 -12.03 -23.80
CA THR A 57 1.19 -12.29 -23.63
C THR A 57 0.51 -11.12 -22.91
N ALA A 58 -0.82 -11.06 -22.97
CA ALA A 58 -1.58 -10.06 -22.20
C ALA A 58 -1.31 -10.18 -20.71
N ASP A 59 -1.17 -11.40 -20.18
CA ASP A 59 -0.84 -11.64 -18.77
C ASP A 59 0.56 -11.12 -18.38
N ASP A 60 1.53 -11.18 -19.30
CA ASP A 60 2.86 -10.61 -19.07
C ASP A 60 2.81 -9.09 -19.03
N ILE A 61 2.04 -8.49 -19.92
CA ILE A 61 1.85 -7.04 -19.99
C ILE A 61 1.14 -6.55 -18.72
N ASP A 62 0.04 -7.17 -18.33
CA ASP A 62 -0.69 -6.83 -17.10
C ASP A 62 0.21 -6.96 -15.86
N TRP A 63 1.05 -8.01 -15.80
CA TRP A 63 2.00 -8.19 -14.73
C TRP A 63 3.05 -7.08 -14.70
N LEU A 64 3.61 -6.73 -15.88
CA LEU A 64 4.60 -5.64 -16.02
C LEU A 64 4.00 -4.29 -15.64
N GLU A 65 2.79 -3.96 -16.11
CA GLU A 65 2.10 -2.72 -15.78
C GLU A 65 1.85 -2.63 -14.27
N GLY A 66 1.40 -3.72 -13.66
CA GLY A 66 1.24 -3.79 -12.21
C GLY A 66 2.57 -3.67 -11.45
N ARG A 67 3.67 -4.19 -12.02
CA ARG A 67 4.99 -4.19 -11.41
C ARG A 67 5.71 -2.86 -11.53
N LEU A 68 5.62 -2.22 -12.68
CA LEU A 68 6.31 -0.96 -12.97
C LEU A 68 5.48 0.27 -12.56
N GLY A 69 4.18 0.09 -12.33
CA GLY A 69 3.25 1.20 -12.08
C GLY A 69 2.98 2.05 -13.31
N GLU A 70 3.38 1.58 -14.49
CA GLU A 70 3.25 2.26 -15.77
C GLU A 70 2.11 1.64 -16.58
N LYS A 71 1.28 2.50 -17.16
CA LYS A 71 0.30 2.12 -18.19
C LYS A 71 0.97 2.37 -19.52
N ASN A 72 0.87 1.51 -20.48
CA ASN A 72 1.48 1.55 -21.81
C ASN A 72 2.84 0.83 -21.90
N VAL A 73 3.07 -0.16 -21.07
CA VAL A 73 4.27 -1.02 -21.18
C VAL A 73 4.36 -1.65 -22.59
N ALA A 74 3.22 -1.99 -23.19
CA ALA A 74 3.18 -2.53 -24.56
C ALA A 74 3.77 -1.56 -25.60
N ASP A 75 3.49 -0.25 -25.47
CA ASP A 75 4.02 0.78 -26.37
C ASP A 75 5.53 0.96 -26.17
N ILE A 76 6.00 0.93 -24.92
CA ILE A 76 7.42 1.01 -24.56
C ILE A 76 8.20 -0.16 -25.17
N ILE A 77 7.62 -1.36 -25.15
CA ILE A 77 8.23 -2.56 -25.73
C ILE A 77 8.25 -2.46 -27.26
N ALA A 78 7.17 -1.96 -27.87
CA ALA A 78 7.05 -1.82 -29.31
C ALA A 78 8.04 -0.78 -29.88
N ASP A 79 8.33 0.27 -29.16
CA ASP A 79 9.29 1.31 -29.56
C ASP A 79 10.74 0.82 -29.59
N GLY A 80 11.06 -0.27 -28.89
CA GLY A 80 12.37 -0.94 -28.94
C GLY A 80 13.56 -0.03 -28.62
N VAL A 81 13.34 1.02 -27.82
CA VAL A 81 14.40 2.01 -27.52
C VAL A 81 15.52 1.35 -26.74
N ILE A 82 16.71 1.33 -27.35
CA ILE A 82 17.94 0.85 -26.71
C ILE A 82 18.64 2.07 -26.10
N SER A 83 18.87 2.01 -24.79
CA SER A 83 19.70 2.97 -24.09
C SER A 83 21.13 2.44 -24.00
N GLN A 84 22.11 3.34 -24.07
CA GLN A 84 23.52 3.02 -23.86
C GLN A 84 23.95 3.55 -22.50
N GLU A 85 24.50 2.67 -21.68
CA GLU A 85 25.11 3.03 -20.42
C GLU A 85 26.63 2.85 -20.53
N THR A 86 27.35 3.83 -20.02
CA THR A 86 28.80 3.85 -20.06
C THR A 86 29.32 3.82 -18.63
N THR A 87 30.03 2.75 -18.27
CA THR A 87 30.69 2.58 -16.99
C THR A 87 32.18 2.46 -17.17
N GLU A 88 32.97 2.71 -16.13
CA GLU A 88 34.40 2.44 -16.11
C GLU A 88 34.69 1.17 -15.31
N ASP A 89 35.52 0.28 -15.84
CA ASP A 89 36.00 -0.88 -15.09
C ASP A 89 37.07 -0.46 -14.05
N GLU A 90 37.53 -1.42 -13.25
CA GLU A 90 38.57 -1.22 -12.23
C GLU A 90 39.91 -0.75 -12.79
N ASN A 91 40.12 -0.83 -14.11
CA ASN A 91 41.31 -0.40 -14.82
C ASN A 91 41.11 0.96 -15.53
N GLY A 92 39.93 1.59 -15.37
CA GLY A 92 39.59 2.86 -16.02
C GLY A 92 39.20 2.73 -17.49
N ASN A 93 38.89 1.51 -17.97
CA ASN A 93 38.42 1.33 -19.34
C ASN A 93 36.90 1.59 -19.39
N THR A 94 36.47 2.30 -20.41
CA THR A 94 35.07 2.54 -20.66
C THR A 94 34.40 1.28 -21.17
N ILE A 95 33.38 0.79 -20.40
CA ILE A 95 32.50 -0.29 -20.81
C ILE A 95 31.17 0.34 -21.23
N SER A 96 30.73 0.06 -22.46
CA SER A 96 29.42 0.47 -22.94
C SER A 96 28.52 -0.76 -22.98
N SER A 97 27.41 -0.72 -22.26
CA SER A 97 26.36 -1.74 -22.30
C SER A 97 25.12 -1.18 -22.96
N GLU A 98 24.58 -1.94 -23.92
CA GLU A 98 23.26 -1.64 -24.49
C GLU A 98 22.18 -2.43 -23.75
N TYR A 99 21.09 -1.76 -23.39
CA TYR A 99 19.95 -2.42 -22.79
C TYR A 99 18.65 -1.83 -23.32
N THR A 100 17.61 -2.63 -23.34
CA THR A 100 16.28 -2.15 -23.71
C THR A 100 15.69 -1.25 -22.61
N GLN A 101 14.79 -0.35 -23.00
CA GLN A 101 14.07 0.48 -22.02
C GLN A 101 13.39 -0.37 -20.95
N LEU A 102 12.82 -1.50 -21.34
CA LEU A 102 12.21 -2.45 -20.39
C LEU A 102 13.22 -2.97 -19.37
N GLN A 103 14.43 -3.38 -19.81
CA GLN A 103 15.48 -3.82 -18.86
C GLN A 103 15.85 -2.73 -17.86
N GLY A 104 15.95 -1.47 -18.32
CA GLY A 104 16.20 -0.31 -17.46
C GLY A 104 15.12 -0.15 -16.40
N MET A 105 13.85 -0.17 -16.81
CA MET A 105 12.71 -0.04 -15.91
C MET A 105 12.66 -1.19 -14.87
N LEU A 106 12.94 -2.42 -15.28
CA LEU A 106 12.97 -3.57 -14.37
C LEU A 106 14.11 -3.50 -13.35
N ARG A 107 15.29 -3.02 -13.77
CA ARG A 107 16.43 -2.75 -12.86
C ARG A 107 16.04 -1.69 -11.82
N GLU A 108 15.51 -0.57 -12.26
CA GLU A 108 15.03 0.47 -11.34
C GLU A 108 13.98 -0.06 -10.36
N ALA A 109 13.06 -0.91 -10.83
CA ALA A 109 12.04 -1.50 -10.00
C ALA A 109 12.63 -2.43 -8.91
N GLN A 110 13.68 -3.21 -9.21
CA GLN A 110 14.33 -4.06 -8.20
C GLN A 110 15.21 -3.26 -7.22
N TRP A 111 15.79 -2.11 -7.64
CA TRP A 111 16.60 -1.28 -6.75
C TRP A 111 15.77 -0.50 -5.72
N LYS A 112 14.49 -0.28 -5.98
CA LYS A 112 13.61 0.48 -5.07
C LYS A 112 13.39 -0.25 -3.76
N ASN A 113 13.56 0.45 -2.65
CA ASN A 113 13.11 -0.02 -1.34
C ASN A 113 11.59 0.16 -1.21
N LYS A 114 10.83 -0.88 -1.51
CA LYS A 114 9.37 -0.86 -1.55
C LYS A 114 8.71 -0.46 -0.25
N ASN A 115 9.41 -0.61 0.88
CA ASN A 115 8.89 -0.18 2.19
C ASN A 115 8.63 1.33 2.27
N ILE A 116 9.34 2.12 1.45
CA ILE A 116 9.30 3.59 1.48
C ILE A 116 8.93 4.22 0.14
N THR A 117 8.95 3.44 -0.95
CA THR A 117 8.72 3.96 -2.31
C THR A 117 7.38 3.56 -2.90
N GLU A 118 6.81 2.43 -2.49
CA GLU A 118 5.58 1.90 -3.06
C GLU A 118 4.39 2.10 -2.13
N LEU A 119 3.26 2.43 -2.74
CA LEU A 119 1.99 2.59 -2.04
C LEU A 119 1.19 1.29 -2.09
N TYR A 120 0.46 1.00 -1.02
CA TYR A 120 -0.48 -0.11 -0.97
C TYR A 120 -1.73 0.28 -0.18
N MET A 121 -2.81 -0.41 -0.41
CA MET A 121 -4.03 -0.25 0.40
C MET A 121 -3.88 -1.04 1.69
N PRO A 122 -3.87 -0.39 2.87
CA PRO A 122 -3.59 -1.06 4.14
C PRO A 122 -4.68 -2.06 4.57
N GLY A 123 -5.89 -1.92 4.04
CA GLY A 123 -7.00 -2.79 4.39
C GLY A 123 -7.30 -2.76 5.88
N SER A 124 -7.73 -3.88 6.43
CA SER A 124 -8.22 -3.99 7.81
C SER A 124 -7.24 -3.58 8.91
N VAL A 125 -5.95 -3.47 8.61
CA VAL A 125 -4.97 -2.92 9.57
C VAL A 125 -5.27 -1.45 9.88
N PHE A 126 -5.84 -0.70 8.93
CA PHE A 126 -6.23 0.70 9.11
C PHE A 126 -7.37 0.90 10.13
N LYS A 127 -8.13 -0.14 10.44
CA LYS A 127 -9.16 -0.11 11.48
C LYS A 127 -8.62 0.28 12.86
N LEU A 128 -7.34 0.00 13.11
CA LEU A 128 -6.67 0.46 14.32
C LEU A 128 -6.58 1.98 14.39
N ILE A 129 -6.38 2.64 13.25
CA ILE A 129 -6.36 4.11 13.16
C ILE A 129 -7.75 4.68 13.47
N THR A 130 -8.78 4.11 12.85
CA THR A 130 -10.18 4.51 13.08
C THR A 130 -10.60 4.31 14.54
N ALA A 131 -10.22 3.18 15.15
CA ALA A 131 -10.47 2.92 16.57
C ALA A 131 -9.74 3.92 17.47
N SER A 132 -8.47 4.18 17.21
CA SER A 132 -7.66 5.14 17.97
C SER A 132 -8.22 6.56 17.86
N ALA A 133 -8.63 6.99 16.68
CA ALA A 133 -9.29 8.27 16.47
C ALA A 133 -10.57 8.39 17.30
N GLY A 134 -11.38 7.33 17.35
CA GLY A 134 -12.60 7.29 18.15
C GLY A 134 -12.34 7.44 19.66
N LEU A 135 -11.32 6.74 20.16
CA LEU A 135 -10.97 6.73 21.58
C LEU A 135 -10.29 8.04 22.01
N ASP A 136 -9.26 8.45 21.28
CA ASP A 136 -8.44 9.62 21.65
C ASP A 136 -9.23 10.94 21.54
N SER A 137 -10.11 11.07 20.52
CA SER A 137 -11.01 12.23 20.41
C SER A 137 -12.04 12.31 21.52
N GLY A 138 -12.27 11.24 22.29
CA GLY A 138 -13.32 11.14 23.29
C GLY A 138 -14.74 11.06 22.69
N ILE A 139 -14.89 11.01 21.37
CA ILE A 139 -16.20 10.88 20.69
C ILE A 139 -16.76 9.47 20.90
N MET A 140 -15.89 8.49 20.99
CA MET A 140 -16.25 7.08 21.22
C MET A 140 -15.56 6.53 22.48
N ASN A 141 -16.00 5.39 22.94
CA ASN A 141 -15.37 4.66 24.04
C ASN A 141 -15.41 3.15 23.76
N MET A 142 -14.66 2.37 24.54
CA MET A 142 -14.56 0.91 24.37
C MET A 142 -15.90 0.16 24.45
N ASN A 143 -16.92 0.74 25.13
CA ASN A 143 -18.25 0.13 25.24
C ASN A 143 -19.22 0.59 24.15
N GLN A 144 -18.78 1.48 23.25
CA GLN A 144 -19.58 1.88 22.09
C GLN A 144 -19.96 0.65 21.28
N THR A 145 -21.24 0.49 21.00
CA THR A 145 -21.74 -0.66 20.23
C THR A 145 -22.40 -0.21 18.95
N PHE A 146 -22.17 -0.97 17.89
CA PHE A 146 -22.90 -0.86 16.63
C PHE A 146 -23.39 -2.23 16.18
N TYR A 147 -24.46 -2.22 15.39
CA TYR A 147 -25.08 -3.43 14.87
C TYR A 147 -24.58 -3.75 13.46
N CYS A 148 -24.25 -5.01 13.23
CA CYS A 148 -23.81 -5.52 11.94
C CYS A 148 -24.76 -6.64 11.50
N ASN A 149 -25.54 -6.39 10.47
CA ASN A 149 -26.40 -7.39 9.82
C ASN A 149 -25.74 -8.05 8.59
N GLY A 150 -24.45 -7.84 8.40
CA GLY A 150 -23.69 -8.39 7.28
C GLY A 150 -23.62 -7.48 6.05
N GLU A 151 -24.53 -6.52 5.92
CA GLU A 151 -24.58 -5.58 4.79
C GLU A 151 -24.99 -4.18 5.23
N LEU A 152 -24.55 -3.18 4.50
CA LEU A 152 -24.94 -1.78 4.65
C LEU A 152 -25.13 -1.17 3.27
N ALA A 153 -26.38 -0.93 2.89
CA ALA A 153 -26.71 -0.23 1.66
C ALA A 153 -26.70 1.28 1.92
N VAL A 154 -26.02 2.03 1.05
CA VAL A 154 -25.93 3.48 1.07
C VAL A 154 -26.53 4.06 -0.18
N ASN A 155 -27.07 5.29 -0.09
CA ASN A 155 -27.75 5.99 -1.17
C ASN A 155 -28.95 5.24 -1.76
N GLN A 156 -29.70 4.53 -0.92
CA GLN A 156 -30.95 3.87 -1.33
C GLN A 156 -31.92 4.87 -1.95
N GLY A 157 -32.29 4.59 -3.21
CA GLY A 157 -33.23 5.44 -3.97
C GLY A 157 -32.55 6.51 -4.83
N SER A 158 -31.22 6.52 -4.93
CA SER A 158 -30.50 7.26 -5.95
C SER A 158 -30.39 6.42 -7.23
N GLU A 159 -30.96 6.89 -8.33
CA GLU A 159 -30.86 6.20 -9.64
C GLU A 159 -29.43 6.12 -10.16
N LEU A 160 -28.48 6.83 -9.55
CA LEU A 160 -27.12 6.97 -10.06
C LEU A 160 -26.06 6.10 -9.35
N TRP A 161 -26.20 5.88 -8.02
CA TRP A 161 -25.17 5.18 -7.25
C TRP A 161 -25.76 4.48 -6.01
N GLU A 162 -26.19 3.26 -6.15
CA GLU A 162 -26.48 2.39 -5.00
C GLU A 162 -25.25 1.51 -4.76
N HIS A 163 -24.68 1.56 -3.56
CA HIS A 163 -23.58 0.72 -3.18
C HIS A 163 -23.87 0.00 -1.87
N THR A 164 -23.61 -1.30 -1.83
CA THR A 164 -23.77 -2.12 -0.63
C THR A 164 -22.43 -2.60 -0.14
N TYR A 165 -22.09 -2.24 1.08
CA TYR A 165 -20.90 -2.73 1.78
C TYR A 165 -21.21 -4.04 2.50
N HIS A 166 -20.24 -4.95 2.48
CA HIS A 166 -20.36 -6.24 3.17
C HIS A 166 -19.18 -6.45 4.12
N CYS A 167 -19.42 -7.22 5.17
CA CYS A 167 -18.33 -7.86 5.90
C CYS A 167 -17.72 -8.97 5.07
N ALA A 168 -16.48 -9.37 5.41
CA ALA A 168 -15.80 -10.46 4.72
C ALA A 168 -16.71 -11.71 4.72
N ASN A 169 -16.77 -12.40 3.59
CA ASN A 169 -17.60 -13.60 3.40
C ASN A 169 -19.10 -13.43 3.70
N GLY A 170 -19.62 -12.20 3.78
CA GLY A 170 -21.02 -11.94 4.14
C GLY A 170 -21.37 -12.24 5.61
N GLU A 171 -20.40 -12.24 6.50
CA GLU A 171 -20.59 -12.56 7.92
C GLU A 171 -21.47 -11.53 8.63
N VAL A 172 -22.34 -12.02 9.51
CA VAL A 172 -23.24 -11.24 10.36
C VAL A 172 -22.74 -11.26 11.80
N HIS A 173 -22.28 -10.11 12.31
CA HIS A 173 -21.67 -10.05 13.63
C HIS A 173 -22.63 -9.58 14.75
N ASN A 174 -23.84 -9.13 14.40
CA ASN A 174 -24.84 -8.59 15.32
C ASN A 174 -24.32 -7.37 16.11
N LEU A 175 -24.81 -7.18 17.33
CA LEU A 175 -24.39 -6.09 18.19
C LEU A 175 -23.02 -6.41 18.79
N GLN A 176 -22.02 -5.54 18.58
CA GLN A 176 -20.67 -5.74 19.07
C GLN A 176 -20.05 -4.42 19.51
N ASN A 177 -19.18 -4.48 20.50
CA ASN A 177 -18.36 -3.36 20.93
C ASN A 177 -17.08 -3.24 20.08
N MET A 178 -16.26 -2.23 20.34
CA MET A 178 -15.05 -1.96 19.57
C MET A 178 -14.05 -3.14 19.55
N ALA A 179 -13.82 -3.78 20.70
CA ALA A 179 -12.90 -4.92 20.78
C ALA A 179 -13.39 -6.10 19.94
N GLN A 180 -14.68 -6.45 20.06
CA GLN A 180 -15.30 -7.50 19.26
C GLN A 180 -15.28 -7.16 17.76
N ALA A 181 -15.45 -5.88 17.41
CA ALA A 181 -15.39 -5.44 16.02
C ALA A 181 -13.99 -5.53 15.42
N LEU A 182 -12.95 -5.30 16.22
CA LEU A 182 -11.56 -5.53 15.81
C LEU A 182 -11.27 -7.02 15.64
N ASP A 183 -11.66 -7.85 16.60
CA ASP A 183 -11.47 -9.32 16.55
C ASP A 183 -12.15 -9.93 15.32
N ASN A 184 -13.37 -9.49 15.01
CA ASN A 184 -14.14 -9.95 13.86
C ASN A 184 -13.76 -9.21 12.56
N SER A 185 -12.89 -8.22 12.62
CA SER A 185 -12.58 -7.35 11.48
C SER A 185 -13.82 -6.80 10.77
N CYS A 186 -14.83 -6.34 11.52
CA CYS A 186 -16.15 -5.97 11.01
C CYS A 186 -16.12 -4.65 10.23
N ASN A 187 -16.24 -4.69 8.91
CA ASN A 187 -16.27 -3.48 8.07
C ASN A 187 -17.41 -2.53 8.46
N LEU A 188 -18.62 -3.07 8.68
CA LEU A 188 -19.81 -2.28 8.96
C LEU A 188 -19.71 -1.51 10.27
N TRP A 189 -19.06 -2.10 11.28
CA TRP A 189 -18.83 -1.42 12.55
C TRP A 189 -17.92 -0.20 12.33
N PHE A 190 -16.84 -0.36 11.54
CA PHE A 190 -15.89 0.71 11.28
C PHE A 190 -16.45 1.82 10.37
N ILE A 191 -17.35 1.49 9.44
CA ILE A 191 -18.12 2.50 8.71
C ILE A 191 -18.96 3.36 9.67
N GLN A 192 -19.71 2.75 10.60
CA GLN A 192 -20.52 3.47 11.59
C GLN A 192 -19.63 4.27 12.56
N ALA A 193 -18.45 3.77 12.89
CA ALA A 193 -17.46 4.50 13.68
C ALA A 193 -17.00 5.78 12.96
N ALA A 194 -16.63 5.70 11.68
CA ALA A 194 -16.23 6.86 10.89
C ALA A 194 -17.39 7.85 10.68
N GLN A 195 -18.61 7.37 10.49
CA GLN A 195 -19.80 8.23 10.46
C GLN A 195 -19.99 9.00 11.78
N THR A 196 -19.67 8.37 12.91
CA THR A 196 -19.74 9.00 14.24
C THR A 196 -18.64 10.03 14.43
N LEU A 197 -17.42 9.76 13.95
CA LEU A 197 -16.27 10.67 13.97
C LEU A 197 -16.48 11.89 13.08
N GLN A 198 -17.18 11.73 11.97
CA GLN A 198 -17.33 12.71 10.89
C GLN A 198 -16.01 12.97 10.10
N PRO A 199 -16.08 13.42 8.84
CA PRO A 199 -14.94 13.58 7.97
C PRO A 199 -13.79 14.42 8.51
N THR A 200 -14.12 15.54 9.16
CA THR A 200 -13.10 16.47 9.67
C THR A 200 -12.25 15.83 10.76
N VAL A 201 -12.88 15.27 11.78
CA VAL A 201 -12.16 14.63 12.89
C VAL A 201 -11.37 13.42 12.38
N PHE A 202 -11.97 12.61 11.52
CA PHE A 202 -11.28 11.45 10.97
C PHE A 202 -10.04 11.84 10.17
N TYR A 203 -10.13 12.88 9.32
CA TYR A 203 -9.00 13.39 8.56
C TYR A 203 -7.91 14.01 9.45
N ASP A 204 -8.27 14.70 10.53
CA ASP A 204 -7.29 15.23 11.49
C ASP A 204 -6.41 14.10 12.07
N TYR A 205 -6.99 12.93 12.34
CA TYR A 205 -6.22 11.76 12.78
C TYR A 205 -5.40 11.12 11.65
N ILE A 206 -5.91 11.07 10.42
CA ILE A 206 -5.11 10.65 9.25
C ILE A 206 -3.84 11.51 9.14
N GLN A 207 -3.96 12.82 9.32
CA GLN A 207 -2.82 13.74 9.32
C GLN A 207 -1.91 13.52 10.55
N ALA A 208 -2.48 13.39 11.74
CA ALA A 208 -1.73 13.21 12.99
C ALA A 208 -0.91 11.91 12.98
N PHE A 209 -1.41 10.84 12.40
CA PHE A 209 -0.67 9.59 12.19
C PHE A 209 0.36 9.65 11.05
N GLY A 210 0.47 10.78 10.34
CA GLY A 210 1.51 11.02 9.34
C GLY A 210 1.20 10.48 7.94
N PHE A 211 -0.04 10.10 7.63
CA PHE A 211 -0.37 9.52 6.32
C PHE A 211 -0.41 10.51 5.16
N THR A 212 -0.33 11.81 5.43
CA THR A 212 -0.35 12.87 4.41
C THR A 212 1.03 13.43 4.07
N GLN A 213 2.09 12.86 4.64
CA GLN A 213 3.46 13.33 4.45
C GLN A 213 4.47 12.18 4.54
N PRO A 214 5.70 12.34 4.01
CA PRO A 214 6.78 11.40 4.21
C PRO A 214 7.08 11.19 5.70
N THR A 215 7.59 10.01 6.07
CA THR A 215 8.02 9.72 7.44
C THR A 215 9.29 10.46 7.85
N GLY A 216 10.09 10.88 6.86
CA GLY A 216 11.37 11.53 7.10
C GLY A 216 12.48 10.56 7.44
N ILE A 217 12.34 9.29 7.08
CA ILE A 217 13.42 8.31 7.22
C ILE A 217 14.66 8.78 6.45
N ASP A 218 15.84 8.56 7.00
CA ASP A 218 17.13 8.98 6.46
C ASP A 218 17.63 8.11 5.28
N LEU A 219 16.71 7.54 4.53
CA LEU A 219 16.99 6.79 3.30
C LEU A 219 16.59 7.60 2.05
N PRO A 220 17.32 7.44 0.93
CA PRO A 220 16.97 8.10 -0.30
C PRO A 220 15.67 7.57 -0.90
N SER A 221 15.03 8.42 -1.70
CA SER A 221 13.88 8.05 -2.53
C SER A 221 12.59 7.72 -1.78
N GLU A 222 12.41 8.17 -0.52
CA GLU A 222 11.11 8.07 0.11
C GLU A 222 10.06 8.81 -0.74
N THR A 223 8.93 8.15 -1.03
CA THR A 223 7.86 8.76 -1.80
C THR A 223 7.23 9.93 -1.05
N ARG A 224 6.95 11.01 -1.79
CA ARG A 224 6.24 12.19 -1.27
C ARG A 224 4.74 12.13 -1.59
N TRP A 225 4.33 11.14 -2.34
CA TRP A 225 2.95 10.97 -2.77
C TRP A 225 2.26 9.97 -1.86
N THR A 226 1.08 10.35 -1.40
CA THR A 226 0.13 9.46 -0.75
C THR A 226 -1.22 9.70 -1.41
N SER A 227 -2.06 8.69 -1.44
CA SER A 227 -3.41 8.79 -1.95
C SER A 227 -4.38 8.58 -0.80
N VAL A 228 -4.61 9.65 -0.02
CA VAL A 228 -5.58 9.67 1.07
C VAL A 228 -6.62 10.76 0.80
N TYR A 229 -7.88 10.46 1.05
CA TYR A 229 -8.95 11.45 0.92
C TYR A 229 -8.85 12.52 2.00
N ASN A 230 -9.02 13.78 1.60
CA ASN A 230 -9.13 14.87 2.57
C ASN A 230 -10.56 14.99 3.13
N ALA A 231 -10.73 15.81 4.17
CA ALA A 231 -12.03 15.98 4.84
C ALA A 231 -13.15 16.43 3.89
N GLN A 232 -12.84 17.30 2.91
CA GLN A 232 -13.82 17.75 1.93
C GLN A 232 -14.27 16.61 1.01
N GLN A 233 -13.32 15.83 0.48
CA GLN A 233 -13.64 14.68 -0.38
C GLN A 233 -14.46 13.62 0.34
N MET A 234 -14.22 13.41 1.65
CA MET A 234 -15.00 12.50 2.48
C MET A 234 -16.39 13.05 2.81
N ALA A 235 -16.54 14.39 2.90
CA ALA A 235 -17.82 15.04 3.17
C ALA A 235 -18.70 15.14 1.91
N GLU A 236 -18.09 15.28 0.74
CA GLU A 236 -18.80 15.37 -0.54
C GLU A 236 -19.27 13.99 -1.04
N VAL A 237 -18.54 12.94 -0.69
CA VAL A 237 -18.79 11.57 -1.17
C VAL A 237 -18.66 10.59 0.00
N ASP A 238 -19.79 10.19 0.57
CA ASP A 238 -19.86 9.30 1.74
C ASP A 238 -19.04 8.00 1.56
N THR A 239 -18.98 7.45 0.33
CA THR A 239 -18.21 6.24 0.05
C THR A 239 -16.72 6.42 0.31
N ASN A 240 -16.17 7.63 0.17
CA ASN A 240 -14.77 7.93 0.48
C ASN A 240 -14.50 7.76 1.99
N LEU A 241 -15.39 8.30 2.83
CA LEU A 241 -15.29 8.13 4.28
C LEU A 241 -15.43 6.65 4.68
N TYR A 242 -16.38 5.94 4.07
CA TYR A 242 -16.67 4.55 4.43
C TYR A 242 -15.53 3.60 4.06
N THR A 243 -14.96 3.76 2.86
CA THR A 243 -13.83 2.92 2.42
C THR A 243 -12.55 3.24 3.19
N ALA A 244 -12.29 4.52 3.46
CA ALA A 244 -11.15 4.94 4.28
C ALA A 244 -11.21 4.32 5.69
N ALA A 245 -12.40 4.20 6.29
CA ALA A 245 -12.58 3.68 7.65
C ALA A 245 -12.02 2.28 7.88
N PHE A 246 -11.92 1.47 6.83
CA PHE A 246 -11.35 0.11 6.88
C PHE A 246 -10.18 -0.10 5.89
N GLY A 247 -9.56 1.02 5.44
CA GLY A 247 -8.30 1.02 4.69
C GLY A 247 -8.41 0.62 3.24
N GLN A 248 -9.55 0.85 2.60
CA GLN A 248 -9.71 0.73 1.15
C GLN A 248 -9.75 2.13 0.51
N ASN A 249 -9.28 2.22 -0.74
CA ASN A 249 -9.14 3.47 -1.50
C ASN A 249 -8.19 4.51 -0.86
N GLU A 250 -7.45 4.10 0.16
CA GLU A 250 -6.32 4.85 0.73
C GLU A 250 -5.04 4.13 0.33
N ALA A 251 -4.05 4.84 -0.19
CA ALA A 251 -2.77 4.25 -0.55
C ALA A 251 -1.63 4.96 0.17
N ILE A 252 -0.89 4.20 0.96
CA ILE A 252 0.17 4.63 1.86
C ILE A 252 1.37 3.70 1.77
N THR A 253 2.53 4.12 2.26
CA THR A 253 3.71 3.23 2.30
C THR A 253 3.65 2.27 3.50
N PRO A 254 4.31 1.10 3.38
CA PRO A 254 4.50 0.21 4.54
C PRO A 254 5.17 0.91 5.74
N MET A 255 6.10 1.84 5.48
CA MET A 255 6.77 2.62 6.53
C MET A 255 5.80 3.55 7.27
N GLN A 256 4.94 4.26 6.56
CA GLN A 256 3.91 5.10 7.20
C GLN A 256 3.00 4.26 8.10
N MET A 257 2.56 3.10 7.63
CA MET A 257 1.73 2.21 8.44
C MET A 257 2.47 1.67 9.66
N ALA A 258 3.74 1.26 9.50
CA ALA A 258 4.57 0.80 10.62
C ALA A 258 4.75 1.89 11.68
N THR A 259 4.98 3.15 11.26
CA THR A 259 5.10 4.30 12.15
C THR A 259 3.81 4.57 12.92
N ALA A 260 2.67 4.53 12.24
CA ALA A 260 1.36 4.72 12.88
C ALA A 260 1.04 3.62 13.90
N ILE A 261 1.32 2.34 13.57
CA ILE A 261 1.16 1.22 14.51
C ILE A 261 2.12 1.34 15.69
N ALA A 262 3.36 1.79 15.46
CA ALA A 262 4.32 2.03 16.54
C ALA A 262 3.84 3.12 17.51
N ALA A 263 3.22 4.19 17.00
CA ALA A 263 2.61 5.23 17.83
C ALA A 263 1.48 4.66 18.72
N ILE A 264 0.58 3.83 18.16
CA ILE A 264 -0.48 3.17 18.94
C ILE A 264 0.10 2.22 20.01
N ALA A 265 1.13 1.46 19.67
CA ALA A 265 1.74 0.49 20.58
C ALA A 265 2.59 1.13 21.68
N ASN A 266 3.08 2.35 21.46
CA ASN A 266 3.89 3.10 22.43
C ASN A 266 3.02 3.89 23.43
N GLY A 267 1.81 4.25 23.09
CA GLY A 267 0.86 5.05 23.89
C GLY A 267 1.06 6.53 23.66
#